data_dc444c403d8e7baaf8fa612ff66883cb
#
_entry.id   dc444c403d8e7baaf8fa612ff66883cb
#
_cell.length_a   1.000
_cell.length_b   1.000
_cell.length_c   1.000
_cell.angle_alpha   90.00
_cell.angle_beta   90.00
_cell.angle_gamma   90.00
#
_symmetry.space_group_name_H-M   'P 1'
#
loop_
_entity.id
_entity.type
_entity.pdbx_description
1 polymer ?
#
loop_
_entity_poly.entity_id
_entity_poly.type
_entity_poly.pdbx_seq_one_letter_code
_entity_poly.pdbx_strand_id
1 'polypeptide(L)'
;IAGIQPVRAGHLVLAGRDITRLAPHRFCAAGIAIVPEGRRLFTSMTVRENLELGSYLPAARAQRRESLAAALALFPALETRLASPAGELSGGQQQMVAIARALMARPRLLLLDEPSLGLAPLVVRDVLAAVQRVNDEGMAVLLVEQNVAMAMAVADRAYVLEEGRIVGEGEPQELLARPEIQRAYLGL
;
A
#
# COMPACT_ATOMS: atom_id res chain seq x y z
N ILE A 1 -4.88 8.61 -8.51
CA ILE A 1 -3.45 8.85 -8.25
C ILE A 1 -2.59 7.82 -8.99
N ALA A 2 -2.94 6.55 -9.02
CA ALA A 2 -2.16 5.49 -9.68
C ALA A 2 -2.20 5.52 -11.24
N GLY A 3 -2.86 6.49 -11.83
CA GLY A 3 -2.99 6.61 -13.29
C GLY A 3 -3.93 5.59 -13.94
N ILE A 4 -4.66 4.79 -13.17
CA ILE A 4 -5.61 3.79 -13.68
C ILE A 4 -6.81 4.50 -14.32
N GLN A 5 -7.23 5.62 -13.74
CA GLN A 5 -8.29 6.48 -14.25
C GLN A 5 -7.71 7.84 -14.66
N PRO A 6 -8.18 8.43 -15.77
CA PRO A 6 -7.73 9.76 -16.17
C PRO A 6 -8.22 10.82 -15.18
N VAL A 7 -7.35 11.80 -14.92
CA VAL A 7 -7.71 12.97 -14.12
C VAL A 7 -8.68 13.84 -14.94
N ARG A 8 -9.88 14.10 -14.39
CA ARG A 8 -10.90 14.93 -15.05
C ARG A 8 -10.69 16.42 -14.78
N ALA A 9 -10.23 16.77 -13.59
CA ALA A 9 -9.96 18.15 -13.16
C ALA A 9 -8.89 18.17 -12.07
N GLY A 10 -8.21 19.29 -11.89
CA GLY A 10 -7.15 19.46 -10.91
C GLY A 10 -5.79 18.94 -11.38
N HIS A 11 -4.84 18.85 -10.46
CA HIS A 11 -3.46 18.48 -10.72
C HIS A 11 -2.98 17.42 -9.73
N LEU A 12 -2.12 16.52 -10.22
CA LEU A 12 -1.37 15.58 -9.40
C LEU A 12 0.11 16.00 -9.41
N VAL A 13 0.63 16.31 -8.24
CA VAL A 13 2.04 16.71 -8.06
C VAL A 13 2.74 15.73 -7.14
N LEU A 14 3.83 15.12 -7.58
CA LEU A 14 4.68 14.24 -6.80
C LEU A 14 6.09 14.83 -6.69
N ALA A 15 6.54 15.12 -5.48
CA ALA A 15 7.86 15.71 -5.21
C ALA A 15 8.15 16.95 -6.10
N GLY A 16 7.17 17.85 -6.23
CA GLY A 16 7.27 19.08 -7.02
C GLY A 16 7.09 18.89 -8.54
N ARG A 17 6.94 17.66 -9.03
CA ARG A 17 6.73 17.38 -10.47
C ARG A 17 5.26 17.13 -10.75
N ASP A 18 4.69 17.85 -11.72
CA ASP A 18 3.35 17.56 -12.24
C ASP A 18 3.36 16.22 -12.98
N ILE A 19 2.50 15.30 -12.53
CA ILE A 19 2.30 13.96 -13.10
C ILE A 19 0.88 13.75 -13.61
N THR A 20 0.07 14.82 -13.69
CA THR A 20 -1.35 14.78 -14.05
C THR A 20 -1.61 14.04 -15.36
N ARG A 21 -0.76 14.26 -16.36
CA ARG A 21 -0.88 13.66 -17.70
C ARG A 21 0.09 12.52 -17.96
N LEU A 22 0.69 11.97 -16.88
CA LEU A 22 1.63 10.86 -17.01
C LEU A 22 0.87 9.60 -17.47
N ALA A 23 1.41 8.90 -18.47
CA ALA A 23 0.82 7.64 -18.93
C ALA A 23 0.89 6.57 -17.83
N PRO A 24 -0.13 5.71 -17.64
CA PRO A 24 -0.22 4.75 -16.53
C PRO A 24 1.04 3.92 -16.30
N HIS A 25 1.66 3.39 -17.37
CA HIS A 25 2.87 2.59 -17.28
C HIS A 25 4.12 3.35 -16.78
N ARG A 26 4.06 4.68 -16.71
CA ARG A 26 5.17 5.53 -16.25
C ARG A 26 5.08 5.88 -14.76
N PHE A 27 3.97 5.59 -14.09
CA PHE A 27 3.81 5.91 -12.66
C PHE A 27 4.83 5.18 -11.80
N CYS A 28 5.11 3.91 -12.08
CA CYS A 28 6.15 3.16 -11.36
C CYS A 28 7.54 3.81 -11.52
N ALA A 29 7.89 4.23 -12.74
CA ALA A 29 9.16 4.94 -13.00
C ALA A 29 9.20 6.36 -12.37
N ALA A 30 8.04 6.96 -12.08
CA ALA A 30 7.96 8.20 -11.32
C ALA A 30 8.10 7.98 -9.80
N GLY A 31 8.16 6.73 -9.34
CA GLY A 31 8.32 6.38 -7.94
C GLY A 31 7.01 6.11 -7.20
N ILE A 32 5.94 5.71 -7.91
CA ILE A 32 4.67 5.33 -7.31
C ILE A 32 4.48 3.82 -7.48
N ALA A 33 4.24 3.10 -6.40
CA ALA A 33 3.79 1.71 -6.43
C ALA A 33 2.40 1.60 -5.84
N ILE A 34 1.60 0.66 -6.35
CA ILE A 34 0.25 0.39 -5.86
C ILE A 34 0.09 -1.08 -5.50
N VAL A 35 -0.55 -1.32 -4.37
CA VAL A 35 -1.14 -2.59 -4.00
C VAL A 35 -2.66 -2.43 -4.10
N PRO A 36 -3.28 -2.87 -5.22
CA PRO A 36 -4.72 -2.74 -5.40
C PRO A 36 -5.46 -3.77 -4.56
N GLU A 37 -6.74 -3.55 -4.37
CA GLU A 37 -7.66 -4.54 -3.82
C GLU A 37 -7.54 -5.89 -4.56
N GLY A 38 -7.66 -6.99 -3.83
CA GLY A 38 -7.56 -8.35 -4.36
C GLY A 38 -6.13 -8.81 -4.67
N ARG A 39 -5.09 -8.11 -4.16
CA ARG A 39 -3.67 -8.51 -4.13
C ARG A 39 -3.01 -8.63 -5.51
N ARG A 40 -3.73 -9.10 -6.53
CA ARG A 40 -3.29 -9.24 -7.93
C ARG A 40 -1.94 -9.94 -8.07
N LEU A 41 -1.78 -11.08 -7.39
CA LEU A 41 -0.59 -11.92 -7.51
C LEU A 41 -0.65 -12.78 -8.77
N PHE A 42 0.52 -13.18 -9.26
CA PHE A 42 0.67 -14.24 -10.24
C PHE A 42 0.69 -15.57 -9.48
N THR A 43 -0.48 -16.18 -9.34
CA THR A 43 -0.72 -17.32 -8.42
C THR A 43 0.05 -18.57 -8.79
N SER A 44 0.33 -18.79 -10.08
CA SER A 44 1.13 -19.92 -10.59
C SER A 44 2.64 -19.71 -10.45
N MET A 45 3.08 -18.48 -10.20
CA MET A 45 4.49 -18.16 -9.96
C MET A 45 4.81 -18.32 -8.48
N THR A 46 6.07 -18.61 -8.20
CA THR A 46 6.60 -18.64 -6.82
C THR A 46 6.54 -17.27 -6.15
N VAL A 47 6.62 -17.26 -4.82
CA VAL A 47 6.76 -16.02 -4.05
C VAL A 47 7.97 -15.22 -4.54
N ARG A 48 9.13 -15.86 -4.71
CA ARG A 48 10.35 -15.22 -5.20
C ARG A 48 10.12 -14.55 -6.55
N GLU A 49 9.53 -15.25 -7.52
CA GLU A 49 9.25 -14.69 -8.85
C GLU A 49 8.30 -13.50 -8.79
N ASN A 50 7.24 -13.58 -7.95
CA ASN A 50 6.35 -12.45 -7.71
C ASN A 50 7.12 -11.22 -7.19
N LEU A 51 8.00 -11.41 -6.20
CA LEU A 51 8.82 -10.32 -5.65
C LEU A 51 9.76 -9.74 -6.71
N GLU A 52 10.45 -10.59 -7.45
CA GLU A 52 11.42 -10.15 -8.47
C GLU A 52 10.77 -9.35 -9.60
N LEU A 53 9.52 -9.65 -9.96
CA LEU A 53 8.74 -8.85 -10.90
C LEU A 53 8.57 -7.40 -10.43
N GLY A 54 8.47 -7.15 -9.12
CA GLY A 54 8.40 -5.79 -8.58
C GLY A 54 9.61 -4.93 -8.93
N SER A 55 10.78 -5.55 -9.16
CA SER A 55 12.01 -4.87 -9.54
C SER A 55 12.28 -4.86 -11.04
N TYR A 56 11.25 -4.77 -11.90
CA TYR A 56 11.41 -4.83 -13.36
C TYR A 56 12.12 -3.60 -13.95
N LEU A 57 12.03 -2.44 -13.30
CA LEU A 57 12.72 -1.22 -13.73
C LEU A 57 14.24 -1.36 -13.57
N PRO A 58 15.06 -0.85 -14.51
CA PRO A 58 16.54 -1.00 -14.46
C PRO A 58 17.14 -0.55 -13.12
N ALA A 59 16.71 0.60 -12.58
CA ALA A 59 17.22 1.12 -11.31
C ALA A 59 16.87 0.20 -10.12
N ALA A 60 15.66 -0.32 -10.06
CA ALA A 60 15.22 -1.26 -9.03
C ALA A 60 15.90 -2.62 -9.19
N ARG A 61 16.10 -3.07 -10.44
CA ARG A 61 16.80 -4.32 -10.76
C ARG A 61 18.24 -4.34 -10.27
N ALA A 62 18.94 -3.21 -10.37
CA ALA A 62 20.32 -3.08 -9.89
C ALA A 62 20.44 -3.31 -8.37
N GLN A 63 19.36 -3.05 -7.62
CA GLN A 63 19.31 -3.17 -6.16
C GLN A 63 18.41 -4.32 -5.68
N ARG A 64 18.05 -5.26 -6.59
CA ARG A 64 17.09 -6.34 -6.31
C ARG A 64 17.43 -7.14 -5.07
N ARG A 65 18.71 -7.51 -4.89
CA ARG A 65 19.16 -8.32 -3.75
C ARG A 65 18.93 -7.61 -2.42
N GLU A 66 19.25 -6.32 -2.36
CA GLU A 66 19.04 -5.49 -1.19
C GLU A 66 17.55 -5.31 -0.90
N SER A 67 16.76 -4.98 -1.92
CA SER A 67 15.29 -4.84 -1.79
C SER A 67 14.62 -6.14 -1.34
N LEU A 68 15.08 -7.29 -1.84
CA LEU A 68 14.57 -8.59 -1.40
C LEU A 68 14.88 -8.86 0.07
N ALA A 69 16.12 -8.57 0.52
CA ALA A 69 16.48 -8.72 1.92
C ALA A 69 15.65 -7.81 2.83
N ALA A 70 15.42 -6.55 2.44
CA ALA A 70 14.57 -5.61 3.16
C ALA A 70 13.11 -6.09 3.22
N ALA A 71 12.56 -6.58 2.11
CA ALA A 71 11.20 -7.12 2.06
C ALA A 71 11.02 -8.35 2.97
N LEU A 72 12.01 -9.24 3.04
CA LEU A 72 11.98 -10.40 3.92
C LEU A 72 12.18 -10.03 5.39
N ALA A 73 12.99 -9.00 5.69
CA ALA A 73 13.10 -8.46 7.04
C ALA A 73 11.79 -7.81 7.53
N LEU A 74 10.99 -7.28 6.60
CA LEU A 74 9.67 -6.72 6.89
C LEU A 74 8.62 -7.84 7.08
N PHE A 75 8.71 -8.91 6.29
CA PHE A 75 7.79 -10.05 6.31
C PHE A 75 8.54 -11.40 6.45
N PRO A 76 9.09 -11.72 7.64
CA PRO A 76 9.89 -12.94 7.84
C PRO A 76 9.14 -14.24 7.49
N ALA A 77 7.81 -14.24 7.63
CA ALA A 77 6.96 -15.38 7.28
C ALA A 77 7.07 -15.81 5.80
N LEU A 78 7.57 -14.93 4.92
CA LEU A 78 7.76 -15.24 3.50
C LEU A 78 9.09 -15.96 3.22
N GLU A 79 10.06 -15.90 4.11
CA GLU A 79 11.40 -16.44 3.88
C GLU A 79 11.37 -17.94 3.61
N THR A 80 10.61 -18.69 4.38
CA THR A 80 10.43 -20.15 4.22
C THR A 80 9.52 -20.53 3.06
N ARG A 81 8.85 -19.55 2.43
CA ARG A 81 7.87 -19.74 1.36
C ARG A 81 8.35 -19.26 0.00
N LEU A 82 9.58 -18.83 -0.13
CA LEU A 82 10.11 -18.25 -1.37
C LEU A 82 9.98 -19.16 -2.60
N ALA A 83 10.06 -20.47 -2.41
CA ALA A 83 9.91 -21.47 -3.48
C ALA A 83 8.46 -21.94 -3.69
N SER A 84 7.53 -21.59 -2.79
CA SER A 84 6.12 -21.99 -2.90
C SER A 84 5.39 -21.18 -3.96
N PRO A 85 4.47 -21.75 -4.74
CA PRO A 85 3.53 -21.00 -5.57
C PRO A 85 2.73 -19.99 -4.72
N ALA A 86 2.58 -18.76 -5.20
CA ALA A 86 1.87 -17.72 -4.45
C ALA A 86 0.39 -18.05 -4.21
N GLY A 87 -0.21 -18.87 -5.08
CA GLY A 87 -1.58 -19.33 -4.92
C GLY A 87 -1.83 -20.27 -3.74
N GLU A 88 -0.79 -20.94 -3.23
CA GLU A 88 -0.88 -21.87 -2.09
C GLU A 88 -0.75 -21.18 -0.73
N LEU A 89 -0.46 -19.89 -0.72
CA LEU A 89 -0.31 -19.11 0.49
C LEU A 89 -1.66 -18.76 1.12
N SER A 90 -1.68 -18.58 2.44
CA SER A 90 -2.85 -18.00 3.12
C SER A 90 -3.13 -16.58 2.61
N GLY A 91 -4.36 -16.10 2.76
CA GLY A 91 -4.73 -14.75 2.33
C GLY A 91 -3.85 -13.65 2.93
N GLY A 92 -3.43 -13.81 4.18
CA GLY A 92 -2.51 -12.88 4.83
C GLY A 92 -1.10 -12.92 4.23
N GLN A 93 -0.57 -14.12 3.98
CA GLN A 93 0.73 -14.26 3.32
C GLN A 93 0.71 -13.71 1.89
N GLN A 94 -0.39 -13.91 1.15
CA GLN A 94 -0.57 -13.31 -0.17
C GLN A 94 -0.56 -11.77 -0.11
N GLN A 95 -1.17 -11.17 0.92
CA GLN A 95 -1.14 -9.73 1.13
C GLN A 95 0.29 -9.24 1.41
N MET A 96 1.02 -9.95 2.26
CA MET A 96 2.45 -9.66 2.51
C MET A 96 3.27 -9.72 1.21
N VAL A 97 3.04 -10.73 0.35
CA VAL A 97 3.72 -10.82 -0.96
C VAL A 97 3.35 -9.63 -1.86
N ALA A 98 2.08 -9.19 -1.88
CA ALA A 98 1.64 -8.06 -2.69
C ALA A 98 2.33 -6.75 -2.27
N ILE A 99 2.40 -6.49 -0.97
CA ILE A 99 3.10 -5.33 -0.41
C ILE A 99 4.61 -5.43 -0.67
N ALA A 100 5.23 -6.56 -0.35
CA ALA A 100 6.64 -6.81 -0.58
C ALA A 100 7.02 -6.61 -2.06
N ARG A 101 6.20 -7.11 -3.01
CA ARG A 101 6.39 -6.90 -4.44
C ARG A 101 6.36 -5.42 -4.82
N ALA A 102 5.45 -4.64 -4.25
CA ALA A 102 5.38 -3.19 -4.49
C ALA A 102 6.65 -2.48 -3.97
N LEU A 103 7.15 -2.89 -2.80
CA LEU A 103 8.38 -2.35 -2.20
C LEU A 103 9.64 -2.68 -3.02
N MET A 104 9.66 -3.79 -3.76
CA MET A 104 10.76 -4.13 -4.66
C MET A 104 11.01 -3.08 -5.75
N ALA A 105 10.00 -2.25 -6.08
CA ALA A 105 10.16 -1.12 -7.01
C ALA A 105 10.92 0.06 -6.40
N ARG A 106 11.19 0.07 -5.08
CA ARG A 106 11.77 1.18 -4.30
C ARG A 106 11.01 2.48 -4.52
N PRO A 107 9.68 2.49 -4.27
CA PRO A 107 8.85 3.66 -4.55
C PRO A 107 9.14 4.80 -3.56
N ARG A 108 8.78 6.02 -3.95
CA ARG A 108 8.69 7.19 -3.05
C ARG A 108 7.33 7.29 -2.40
N LEU A 109 6.31 6.76 -3.08
CA LEU A 109 4.93 6.74 -2.61
C LEU A 109 4.36 5.33 -2.81
N LEU A 110 3.94 4.71 -1.73
CA LEU A 110 3.21 3.44 -1.72
C LEU A 110 1.72 3.72 -1.57
N LEU A 111 0.92 3.24 -2.52
CA LEU A 111 -0.54 3.30 -2.47
C LEU A 111 -1.06 1.93 -2.04
N LEU A 112 -1.88 1.89 -0.99
CA LEU A 112 -2.51 0.67 -0.48
C LEU A 112 -4.03 0.84 -0.52
N ASP A 113 -4.70 -0.05 -1.25
CA ASP A 113 -6.14 -0.04 -1.43
C ASP A 113 -6.76 -1.21 -0.67
N GLU A 114 -7.43 -0.91 0.44
CA GLU A 114 -8.04 -1.85 1.38
C GLU A 114 -7.14 -3.06 1.74
N PRO A 115 -5.90 -2.83 2.22
CA PRO A 115 -4.95 -3.91 2.46
C PRO A 115 -5.37 -4.87 3.59
N SER A 116 -6.33 -4.48 4.43
CA SER A 116 -6.83 -5.30 5.54
C SER A 116 -8.02 -6.19 5.17
N LEU A 117 -8.63 -5.97 3.99
CA LEU A 117 -9.88 -6.63 3.60
C LEU A 117 -9.76 -8.17 3.59
N GLY A 118 -10.65 -8.83 4.35
CA GLY A 118 -10.70 -10.30 4.41
C GLY A 118 -9.53 -10.96 5.13
N LEU A 119 -8.78 -10.22 5.95
CA LEU A 119 -7.67 -10.74 6.73
C LEU A 119 -8.07 -10.96 8.20
N ALA A 120 -7.43 -11.96 8.83
CA ALA A 120 -7.56 -12.17 10.27
C ALA A 120 -6.92 -10.98 11.06
N PRO A 121 -7.48 -10.60 12.22
CA PRO A 121 -7.02 -9.42 12.98
C PRO A 121 -5.51 -9.41 13.31
N LEU A 122 -4.91 -10.57 13.56
CA LEU A 122 -3.47 -10.68 13.81
C LEU A 122 -2.66 -10.29 12.57
N VAL A 123 -3.06 -10.78 11.39
CA VAL A 123 -2.39 -10.49 10.13
C VAL A 123 -2.52 -9.01 9.75
N VAL A 124 -3.69 -8.43 10.03
CA VAL A 124 -3.90 -6.99 9.82
C VAL A 124 -2.91 -6.17 10.63
N ARG A 125 -2.71 -6.53 11.91
CA ARG A 125 -1.71 -5.86 12.77
C ARG A 125 -0.30 -5.96 12.18
N ASP A 126 0.09 -7.14 11.69
CA ASP A 126 1.41 -7.34 11.07
C ASP A 126 1.58 -6.49 9.81
N VAL A 127 0.54 -6.41 8.97
CA VAL A 127 0.52 -5.58 7.76
C VAL A 127 0.63 -4.09 8.10
N LEU A 128 -0.16 -3.60 9.05
CA LEU A 128 -0.13 -2.19 9.45
C LEU A 128 1.21 -1.82 10.15
N ALA A 129 1.76 -2.71 10.97
CA ALA A 129 3.08 -2.52 11.55
C ALA A 129 4.18 -2.43 10.48
N ALA A 130 4.08 -3.25 9.42
CA ALA A 130 5.00 -3.17 8.29
C ALA A 130 4.84 -1.85 7.51
N VAL A 131 3.60 -1.39 7.31
CA VAL A 131 3.30 -0.09 6.68
C VAL A 131 3.91 1.06 7.49
N GLN A 132 3.70 1.05 8.80
CA GLN A 132 4.26 2.07 9.68
C GLN A 132 5.79 2.08 9.65
N ARG A 133 6.42 0.90 9.69
CA ARG A 133 7.88 0.80 9.61
C ARG A 133 8.45 1.39 8.32
N VAL A 134 7.85 1.14 7.15
CA VAL A 134 8.34 1.74 5.90
C VAL A 134 8.10 3.25 5.84
N ASN A 135 7.05 3.74 6.51
CA ASN A 135 6.80 5.18 6.66
C ASN A 135 7.85 5.83 7.58
N ASP A 136 8.17 5.23 8.72
CA ASP A 136 9.22 5.68 9.64
C ASP A 136 10.60 5.75 8.96
N GLU A 137 10.84 4.88 7.96
CA GLU A 137 12.03 4.91 7.10
C GLU A 137 11.99 6.00 6.01
N GLY A 138 10.93 6.84 5.99
CA GLY A 138 10.79 8.01 5.11
C GLY A 138 10.02 7.77 3.82
N MET A 139 9.38 6.62 3.66
CA MET A 139 8.50 6.35 2.51
C MET A 139 7.13 6.98 2.75
N ALA A 140 6.63 7.79 1.81
CA ALA A 140 5.26 8.27 1.87
C ALA A 140 4.29 7.10 1.60
N VAL A 141 3.24 6.98 2.41
CA VAL A 141 2.19 5.98 2.23
C VAL A 141 0.83 6.67 2.12
N LEU A 142 0.04 6.30 1.13
CA LEU A 142 -1.37 6.63 1.04
C LEU A 142 -2.18 5.34 1.23
N LEU A 143 -2.84 5.26 2.37
CA LEU A 143 -3.67 4.13 2.77
C LEU A 143 -5.14 4.47 2.52
N VAL A 144 -5.85 3.65 1.77
CA VAL A 144 -7.31 3.68 1.64
C VAL A 144 -7.87 2.50 2.43
N GLU A 145 -8.70 2.77 3.40
CA GLU A 145 -9.30 1.77 4.30
C GLU A 145 -10.75 2.10 4.62
N GLN A 146 -11.59 1.07 4.67
CA GLN A 146 -12.96 1.18 5.13
C GLN A 146 -13.04 1.20 6.67
N ASN A 147 -12.14 0.49 7.34
CA ASN A 147 -12.09 0.46 8.79
C ASN A 147 -11.38 1.72 9.33
N VAL A 148 -12.20 2.70 9.70
CA VAL A 148 -11.73 4.00 10.19
C VAL A 148 -10.83 3.88 11.41
N ALA A 149 -11.19 3.04 12.38
CA ALA A 149 -10.39 2.88 13.60
C ALA A 149 -8.98 2.38 13.30
N MET A 150 -8.86 1.44 12.34
CA MET A 150 -7.56 0.89 11.92
C MET A 150 -6.74 1.90 11.13
N ALA A 151 -7.35 2.62 10.18
CA ALA A 151 -6.68 3.65 9.41
C ALA A 151 -6.15 4.77 10.32
N MET A 152 -7.00 5.26 11.24
CA MET A 152 -6.64 6.33 12.17
C MET A 152 -5.54 5.93 13.17
N ALA A 153 -5.38 4.64 13.46
CA ALA A 153 -4.34 4.16 14.38
C ALA A 153 -2.91 4.28 13.83
N VAL A 154 -2.76 4.39 12.51
CA VAL A 154 -1.45 4.39 11.83
C VAL A 154 -1.21 5.63 10.97
N ALA A 155 -2.20 6.50 10.81
CA ALA A 155 -2.10 7.67 9.94
C ALA A 155 -1.56 8.90 10.70
N ASP A 156 -0.74 9.70 10.03
CA ASP A 156 -0.35 11.04 10.50
C ASP A 156 -1.43 12.08 10.16
N ARG A 157 -2.13 11.87 9.04
CA ARG A 157 -3.22 12.73 8.55
C ARG A 157 -4.27 11.87 7.85
N ALA A 158 -5.53 12.21 8.01
CA ALA A 158 -6.62 11.48 7.38
C ALA A 158 -7.58 12.40 6.63
N TYR A 159 -8.17 11.84 5.59
CA TYR A 159 -9.24 12.43 4.79
C TYR A 159 -10.45 11.49 4.85
N VAL A 160 -11.59 12.00 5.28
CA VAL A 160 -12.85 11.24 5.28
C VAL A 160 -13.58 11.52 3.98
N LEU A 161 -13.80 10.46 3.20
CA LEU A 161 -14.44 10.53 1.89
C LEU A 161 -15.85 9.96 1.98
N GLU A 162 -16.85 10.72 1.59
CA GLU A 162 -18.25 10.32 1.52
C GLU A 162 -18.84 10.74 0.18
N GLU A 163 -19.46 9.80 -0.53
CA GLU A 163 -20.06 10.03 -1.86
C GLU A 163 -19.13 10.78 -2.84
N GLY A 164 -17.84 10.49 -2.80
CA GLY A 164 -16.83 11.12 -3.67
C GLY A 164 -16.40 12.52 -3.27
N ARG A 165 -16.80 13.00 -2.07
CA ARG A 165 -16.43 14.31 -1.52
C ARG A 165 -15.64 14.15 -0.23
N ILE A 166 -14.65 15.01 -0.02
CA ILE A 166 -13.95 15.10 1.27
C ILE A 166 -14.86 15.86 2.23
N VAL A 167 -15.35 15.14 3.26
CA VAL A 167 -16.21 15.69 4.32
C VAL A 167 -15.44 15.99 5.61
N GLY A 168 -14.23 15.44 5.75
CA GLY A 168 -13.35 15.69 6.89
C GLY A 168 -11.89 15.56 6.51
N GLU A 169 -11.07 16.41 7.11
CA GLU A 169 -9.60 16.40 6.96
C GLU A 169 -8.97 16.86 8.27
N GLY A 170 -7.86 16.23 8.67
CA GLY A 170 -7.14 16.61 9.88
C GLY A 170 -6.30 15.47 10.45
N GLU A 171 -5.77 15.71 11.66
CA GLU A 171 -5.10 14.69 12.45
C GLU A 171 -6.13 13.65 12.93
N PRO A 172 -5.75 12.36 13.02
CA PRO A 172 -6.64 11.28 13.44
C PRO A 172 -7.40 11.55 14.73
N GLN A 173 -6.71 12.06 15.76
CA GLN A 173 -7.33 12.34 17.06
C GLN A 173 -8.40 13.43 16.99
N GLU A 174 -8.19 14.48 16.19
CA GLU A 174 -9.15 15.55 15.99
C GLU A 174 -10.39 15.06 15.24
N LEU A 175 -10.19 14.21 14.21
CA LEU A 175 -11.29 13.62 13.45
C LEU A 175 -12.11 12.65 14.30
N LEU A 176 -11.48 11.80 15.10
CA LEU A 176 -12.15 10.85 15.99
C LEU A 176 -12.93 11.55 17.11
N ALA A 177 -12.58 12.79 17.46
CA ALA A 177 -13.32 13.59 18.45
C ALA A 177 -14.61 14.22 17.87
N ARG A 178 -14.80 14.22 16.55
CA ARG A 178 -15.97 14.83 15.91
C ARG A 178 -17.21 13.93 16.04
N PRO A 179 -18.35 14.42 16.59
CA PRO A 179 -19.54 13.61 16.79
C PRO A 179 -20.13 13.01 15.51
N GLU A 180 -20.00 13.68 14.38
CA GLU A 180 -20.44 13.18 13.08
C GLU A 180 -19.63 11.96 12.63
N ILE A 181 -18.32 11.95 12.84
CA ILE A 181 -17.43 10.82 12.52
C ILE A 181 -17.72 9.64 13.46
N GLN A 182 -17.89 9.92 14.76
CA GLN A 182 -18.20 8.89 15.75
C GLN A 182 -19.51 8.16 15.41
N ARG A 183 -20.57 8.91 15.09
CA ARG A 183 -21.88 8.34 14.72
C ARG A 183 -21.84 7.58 13.39
N ALA A 184 -21.18 8.14 12.37
CA ALA A 184 -21.18 7.54 11.03
C ALA A 184 -20.31 6.29 10.92
N TYR A 185 -19.17 6.24 11.64
CA TYR A 185 -18.13 5.24 11.38
C TYR A 185 -17.71 4.41 12.59
N LEU A 186 -18.01 4.84 13.82
CA LEU A 186 -17.64 4.11 15.05
C LEU A 186 -18.85 3.51 15.78
N GLY A 187 -20.06 3.83 15.36
CA GLY A 187 -21.29 3.30 15.96
C GLY A 187 -21.55 3.82 17.39
N LEU A 188 -21.02 5.01 17.72
CA LEU A 188 -21.13 5.65 19.05
C LEU A 188 -22.20 6.74 19.06
#